data_4ff04735081bef802e280331fc77dc1b
#
_entry.id   4ff04735081bef802e280331fc77dc1b
#
_cell.length_a   1.000
_cell.length_b   1.000
_cell.length_c   1.000
_cell.angle_alpha   90.00
_cell.angle_beta   90.00
_cell.angle_gamma   90.00
#
_symmetry.space_group_name_H-M   'P 1'
#
loop_
_entity.id
_entity.type
_entity.pdbx_description
1 polymer ?
#
loop_
_entity_poly.entity_id
_entity_poly.type
_entity_poly.pdbx_seq_one_letter_code
_entity_poly.pdbx_strand_id
1 'polypeptide(L)'
;YMRKDNLDIYVTGSNSKFLSSDILTEFEGRGDEIHILPLSFSEFYSAYDGSKDEAFDDYMVYGGLPAVALMKTDEQKSNYLITQMKNVYIKDIVARNNLNSDQEISELVDILASGISSLTNPRKLENTFKSVKNSTLCASTIDKYIGYLKDSFLLSKAERYDVRGKKYISTPYKLYFEDTGLRNARLNFRQIEETHLMENIIYNELRYRGYNVDVGVVEFREKTAEGKDTRKQVEIDFVANQGSKRYYVQSAYNIPDEEKWEQETRPFEKTNDSFKKIVVVEKSIKPRRDDKGYVMIGIKEFLLNNDSLDI
;
A
#
# COMPACT_ATOMS: atom_id res chain seq x y z
N TYR A 1 10.90 27.09 -24.95
CA TYR A 1 10.15 27.81 -23.90
C TYR A 1 10.89 27.80 -22.56
N MET A 2 11.59 26.73 -22.17
CA MET A 2 12.35 26.58 -20.90
C MET A 2 13.50 27.59 -20.68
N ARG A 3 13.82 28.44 -21.61
CA ARG A 3 14.86 29.48 -21.50
C ARG A 3 14.29 30.87 -21.24
N LYS A 4 12.99 30.98 -20.95
CA LYS A 4 12.34 32.26 -20.64
C LYS A 4 12.12 32.35 -19.14
N ASP A 5 12.65 33.37 -18.51
CA ASP A 5 12.68 33.57 -17.06
C ASP A 5 11.30 33.90 -16.42
N ASN A 6 10.22 33.94 -17.21
CA ASN A 6 8.88 34.32 -16.76
C ASN A 6 7.78 33.31 -17.14
N LEU A 7 8.15 32.04 -17.29
CA LEU A 7 7.21 30.97 -17.62
C LEU A 7 7.35 29.80 -16.65
N ASP A 8 6.25 29.41 -16.01
CA ASP A 8 6.09 28.15 -15.32
C ASP A 8 5.38 27.18 -16.27
N ILE A 9 5.99 26.00 -16.44
CA ILE A 9 5.47 24.97 -17.36
C ILE A 9 5.10 23.75 -16.52
N TYR A 10 3.83 23.37 -16.57
CA TYR A 10 3.31 22.16 -15.93
C TYR A 10 2.94 21.15 -17.01
N VAL A 11 3.48 19.93 -16.90
CA VAL A 11 3.18 18.81 -17.77
C VAL A 11 2.53 17.72 -16.93
N THR A 12 1.37 17.21 -17.36
CA THR A 12 0.64 16.18 -16.62
C THR A 12 0.54 14.89 -17.44
N GLY A 13 0.55 13.75 -16.77
CA GLY A 13 0.36 12.44 -17.38
C GLY A 13 -0.26 11.47 -16.38
N SER A 14 -1.05 10.53 -16.87
CA SER A 14 -1.70 9.48 -16.08
C SER A 14 -0.85 8.20 -15.95
N ASN A 15 0.42 8.26 -16.34
CA ASN A 15 1.32 7.10 -16.31
C ASN A 15 2.76 7.57 -16.17
N SER A 16 3.54 6.89 -15.33
CA SER A 16 4.95 7.22 -15.08
C SER A 16 5.82 7.17 -16.35
N LYS A 17 5.51 6.28 -17.30
CA LYS A 17 6.23 6.18 -18.57
C LYS A 17 5.96 7.32 -19.54
N PHE A 18 4.81 7.98 -19.45
CA PHE A 18 4.50 9.10 -20.34
C PHE A 18 5.44 10.28 -20.13
N LEU A 19 5.99 10.40 -18.93
CA LEU A 19 6.99 11.41 -18.58
C LEU A 19 8.45 10.90 -18.77
N SER A 20 8.65 9.56 -18.86
CA SER A 20 9.98 8.98 -18.62
C SER A 20 10.87 8.79 -19.86
N SER A 21 10.36 8.66 -21.09
CA SER A 21 11.26 8.33 -22.20
C SER A 21 11.74 9.52 -23.03
N ASP A 22 10.89 10.48 -23.35
CA ASP A 22 11.28 11.58 -24.25
C ASP A 22 11.22 12.95 -23.56
N ILE A 23 10.32 13.13 -22.61
CA ILE A 23 10.14 14.41 -21.92
C ILE A 23 11.09 14.54 -20.73
N LEU A 24 11.32 13.47 -19.93
CA LEU A 24 12.25 13.54 -18.80
C LEU A 24 13.69 13.77 -19.22
N THR A 25 14.13 13.23 -20.36
CA THR A 25 15.46 13.48 -20.90
C THR A 25 15.67 14.97 -21.21
N GLU A 26 14.63 15.65 -21.68
CA GLU A 26 14.63 17.10 -21.92
C GLU A 26 14.49 17.93 -20.63
N PHE A 27 13.85 17.35 -19.60
CA PHE A 27 13.61 18.00 -18.31
C PHE A 27 14.61 17.58 -17.22
N GLU A 28 15.50 16.63 -17.49
CA GLU A 28 16.44 16.10 -16.51
C GLU A 28 17.24 17.24 -15.84
N GLY A 29 17.05 17.37 -14.52
CA GLY A 29 17.65 18.43 -13.72
C GLY A 29 17.02 19.83 -13.88
N ARG A 30 15.84 19.94 -14.51
CA ARG A 30 15.17 21.24 -14.77
C ARG A 30 13.70 21.29 -14.33
N GLY A 31 13.24 20.32 -13.58
CA GLY A 31 11.87 20.26 -13.09
C GLY A 31 11.74 19.29 -11.93
N ASP A 32 10.68 19.49 -11.16
CA ASP A 32 10.30 18.62 -10.06
C ASP A 32 9.14 17.72 -10.49
N GLU A 33 9.19 16.44 -10.10
CA GLU A 33 8.09 15.50 -10.28
C GLU A 33 7.17 15.52 -9.07
N ILE A 34 5.88 15.77 -9.32
CA ILE A 34 4.85 15.72 -8.28
C ILE A 34 3.92 14.55 -8.59
N HIS A 35 3.95 13.53 -7.76
CA HIS A 35 3.00 12.41 -7.83
C HIS A 35 1.73 12.77 -7.06
N ILE A 36 0.60 12.90 -7.77
CA ILE A 36 -0.71 13.17 -7.18
C ILE A 36 -1.36 11.82 -6.82
N LEU A 37 -1.51 11.59 -5.53
CA LEU A 37 -2.18 10.42 -4.97
C LEU A 37 -3.71 10.66 -4.89
N PRO A 38 -4.53 9.61 -4.71
CA PRO A 38 -5.91 9.77 -4.25
C PRO A 38 -5.96 10.58 -2.96
N LEU A 39 -7.13 11.13 -2.59
CA LEU A 39 -7.28 11.88 -1.34
C LEU A 39 -6.82 11.02 -0.15
N SER A 40 -6.04 11.61 0.75
CA SER A 40 -5.82 11.05 2.08
C SER A 40 -7.14 11.01 2.85
N PHE A 41 -7.19 10.21 3.93
CA PHE A 41 -8.40 10.20 4.77
C PHE A 41 -8.73 11.58 5.34
N SER A 42 -7.72 12.36 5.69
CA SER A 42 -7.91 13.74 6.20
C SER A 42 -8.58 14.65 5.16
N GLU A 43 -8.13 14.58 3.90
CA GLU A 43 -8.72 15.35 2.80
C GLU A 43 -10.13 14.85 2.46
N PHE A 44 -10.33 13.53 2.41
CA PHE A 44 -11.64 12.92 2.19
C PHE A 44 -12.64 13.37 3.26
N TYR A 45 -12.26 13.25 4.54
CA TYR A 45 -13.12 13.63 5.66
C TYR A 45 -13.43 15.13 5.69
N SER A 46 -12.51 15.99 5.24
CA SER A 46 -12.76 17.43 5.15
C SER A 46 -13.89 17.81 4.21
N ALA A 47 -14.18 16.97 3.21
CA ALA A 47 -15.24 17.14 2.24
C ALA A 47 -16.49 16.26 2.53
N TYR A 48 -16.45 15.43 3.57
CA TYR A 48 -17.49 14.48 3.90
C TYR A 48 -18.55 15.09 4.82
N ASP A 49 -19.82 14.85 4.47
CA ASP A 49 -20.96 15.31 5.27
C ASP A 49 -21.46 14.15 6.17
N GLY A 50 -20.82 13.94 7.33
CA GLY A 50 -21.15 12.88 8.25
C GLY A 50 -20.14 12.75 9.39
N SER A 51 -20.33 11.74 10.21
CA SER A 51 -19.42 11.45 11.33
C SER A 51 -18.06 10.93 10.83
N LYS A 52 -17.06 11.03 11.69
CA LYS A 52 -15.71 10.50 11.40
C LYS A 52 -15.72 8.98 11.19
N ASP A 53 -16.58 8.27 11.91
CA ASP A 53 -16.68 6.81 11.81
C ASP A 53 -17.32 6.41 10.48
N GLU A 54 -18.43 7.03 10.09
CA GLU A 54 -19.06 6.82 8.78
C GLU A 54 -18.11 7.19 7.62
N ALA A 55 -17.38 8.29 7.77
CA ALA A 55 -16.39 8.69 6.77
C ALA A 55 -15.27 7.64 6.60
N PHE A 56 -14.82 7.03 7.71
CA PHE A 56 -13.77 6.02 7.65
C PHE A 56 -14.28 4.71 7.03
N ASP A 57 -15.50 4.29 7.36
CA ASP A 57 -16.12 3.13 6.75
C ASP A 57 -16.28 3.31 5.23
N ASP A 58 -16.78 4.48 4.81
CA ASP A 58 -16.88 4.84 3.39
C ASP A 58 -15.51 4.89 2.69
N TYR A 59 -14.51 5.48 3.34
CA TYR A 59 -13.16 5.57 2.80
C TYR A 59 -12.52 4.18 2.63
N MET A 60 -12.73 3.28 3.58
CA MET A 60 -12.25 1.90 3.50
C MET A 60 -12.90 1.14 2.34
N VAL A 61 -14.20 1.34 2.13
CA VAL A 61 -14.97 0.63 1.09
C VAL A 61 -14.81 1.26 -0.28
N TYR A 62 -14.89 2.59 -0.38
CA TYR A 62 -14.97 3.31 -1.66
C TYR A 62 -13.69 4.09 -2.02
N GLY A 63 -12.70 4.13 -1.14
CA GLY A 63 -11.42 4.77 -1.39
C GLY A 63 -11.45 6.30 -1.37
N GLY A 64 -10.37 6.90 -1.86
CA GLY A 64 -10.12 8.33 -1.84
C GLY A 64 -10.15 9.00 -3.22
N LEU A 65 -10.74 8.41 -4.27
CA LEU A 65 -10.87 9.13 -5.52
C LEU A 65 -11.75 10.37 -5.34
N PRO A 66 -11.33 11.58 -5.78
CA PRO A 66 -12.04 12.84 -5.49
C PRO A 66 -13.51 12.84 -5.90
N ALA A 67 -13.84 12.22 -7.03
CA ALA A 67 -15.23 12.14 -7.49
C ALA A 67 -16.12 11.32 -6.53
N VAL A 68 -15.57 10.29 -5.86
CA VAL A 68 -16.28 9.44 -4.90
C VAL A 68 -16.68 10.23 -3.66
N ALA A 69 -15.82 11.11 -3.16
CA ALA A 69 -16.10 11.94 -2.00
C ALA A 69 -17.32 12.87 -2.19
N LEU A 70 -17.67 13.18 -3.44
CA LEU A 70 -18.81 14.05 -3.79
C LEU A 70 -20.11 13.25 -4.07
N MET A 71 -20.05 11.94 -4.16
CA MET A 71 -21.19 11.08 -4.46
C MET A 71 -21.97 10.74 -3.18
N LYS A 72 -23.30 10.76 -3.28
CA LYS A 72 -24.18 10.61 -2.10
C LYS A 72 -24.67 9.19 -1.85
N THR A 73 -24.68 8.33 -2.88
CA THR A 73 -25.22 6.97 -2.74
C THR A 73 -24.17 5.91 -3.05
N ASP A 74 -24.27 4.78 -2.36
CA ASP A 74 -23.38 3.62 -2.55
C ASP A 74 -23.44 3.11 -4.00
N GLU A 75 -24.61 3.16 -4.62
CA GLU A 75 -24.80 2.78 -6.01
C GLU A 75 -23.98 3.68 -6.96
N GLN A 76 -24.00 5.01 -6.75
CA GLN A 76 -23.21 5.94 -7.55
C GLN A 76 -21.71 5.67 -7.38
N LYS A 77 -21.25 5.54 -6.14
CA LYS A 77 -19.84 5.25 -5.80
C LYS A 77 -19.39 3.95 -6.45
N SER A 78 -20.14 2.87 -6.25
CA SER A 78 -19.82 1.54 -6.78
C SER A 78 -19.77 1.51 -8.30
N ASN A 79 -20.78 2.06 -8.98
CA ASN A 79 -20.86 2.09 -10.44
C ASN A 79 -19.73 2.93 -11.04
N TYR A 80 -19.42 4.07 -10.42
CA TYR A 80 -18.29 4.89 -10.84
C TYR A 80 -16.97 4.13 -10.75
N LEU A 81 -16.67 3.54 -9.59
CA LEU A 81 -15.42 2.80 -9.36
C LEU A 81 -15.26 1.60 -10.27
N ILE A 82 -16.32 0.82 -10.49
CA ILE A 82 -16.31 -0.31 -11.44
C ILE A 82 -16.01 0.19 -12.86
N THR A 83 -16.63 1.30 -13.26
CA THR A 83 -16.40 1.91 -14.57
C THR A 83 -14.96 2.42 -14.72
N GLN A 84 -14.43 3.10 -13.69
CA GLN A 84 -13.03 3.56 -13.67
C GLN A 84 -12.06 2.39 -13.79
N MET A 85 -12.23 1.36 -12.96
CA MET A 85 -11.36 0.18 -13.00
C MET A 85 -11.34 -0.49 -14.37
N LYS A 86 -12.51 -0.69 -14.99
CA LYS A 86 -12.63 -1.38 -16.27
C LYS A 86 -12.18 -0.51 -17.46
N ASN A 87 -12.67 0.70 -17.53
CA ASN A 87 -12.54 1.53 -18.74
C ASN A 87 -11.32 2.45 -18.71
N VAL A 88 -10.91 2.92 -17.54
CA VAL A 88 -9.74 3.80 -17.43
C VAL A 88 -8.49 3.00 -17.22
N TYR A 89 -8.44 2.15 -16.16
CA TYR A 89 -7.21 1.42 -15.85
C TYR A 89 -6.95 0.26 -16.81
N ILE A 90 -7.81 -0.75 -16.87
CA ILE A 90 -7.52 -1.97 -17.65
C ILE A 90 -7.39 -1.68 -19.14
N LYS A 91 -8.34 -0.96 -19.73
CA LYS A 91 -8.29 -0.63 -21.17
C LYS A 91 -7.09 0.25 -21.54
N ASP A 92 -6.77 1.23 -20.71
CA ASP A 92 -5.62 2.10 -20.94
C ASP A 92 -4.30 1.33 -20.88
N ILE A 93 -4.13 0.45 -19.88
CA ILE A 93 -2.94 -0.40 -19.76
C ILE A 93 -2.79 -1.32 -20.98
N VAL A 94 -3.88 -1.94 -21.42
CA VAL A 94 -3.88 -2.83 -22.59
C VAL A 94 -3.51 -2.07 -23.86
N ALA A 95 -4.12 -0.91 -24.09
CA ALA A 95 -3.86 -0.08 -25.26
C ALA A 95 -2.43 0.45 -25.30
N ARG A 96 -1.93 1.00 -24.20
CA ARG A 96 -0.58 1.57 -24.12
C ARG A 96 0.55 0.55 -24.26
N ASN A 97 0.33 -0.66 -23.77
CA ASN A 97 1.35 -1.70 -23.81
C ASN A 97 1.17 -2.67 -24.97
N ASN A 98 0.25 -2.38 -25.91
CA ASN A 98 -0.06 -3.17 -27.09
C ASN A 98 -0.32 -4.66 -26.74
N LEU A 99 -1.12 -4.90 -25.69
CA LEU A 99 -1.46 -6.25 -25.29
C LEU A 99 -2.55 -6.81 -26.22
N ASN A 100 -2.40 -8.06 -26.63
CA ASN A 100 -3.35 -8.71 -27.55
C ASN A 100 -4.71 -8.99 -26.91
N SER A 101 -4.76 -9.09 -25.58
CA SER A 101 -5.96 -9.37 -24.81
C SER A 101 -5.89 -8.70 -23.44
N ASP A 102 -7.03 -8.29 -22.93
CA ASP A 102 -7.18 -7.77 -21.57
C ASP A 102 -7.39 -8.89 -20.53
N GLN A 103 -7.66 -10.12 -20.98
CA GLN A 103 -8.04 -11.22 -20.11
C GLN A 103 -6.95 -11.55 -19.08
N GLU A 104 -5.72 -11.78 -19.52
CA GLU A 104 -4.63 -12.22 -18.63
C GLU A 104 -4.28 -11.16 -17.56
N ILE A 105 -4.17 -9.89 -17.98
CA ILE A 105 -3.89 -8.80 -17.03
C ILE A 105 -5.08 -8.57 -16.11
N SER A 106 -6.29 -8.72 -16.61
CA SER A 106 -7.53 -8.64 -15.85
C SER A 106 -7.58 -9.72 -14.75
N GLU A 107 -7.28 -10.97 -15.11
CA GLU A 107 -7.20 -12.07 -14.16
C GLU A 107 -6.08 -11.91 -13.13
N LEU A 108 -4.94 -11.33 -13.55
CA LEU A 108 -3.87 -10.99 -12.62
C LEU A 108 -4.33 -9.96 -11.58
N VAL A 109 -5.05 -8.93 -12.01
CA VAL A 109 -5.59 -7.91 -11.08
C VAL A 109 -6.58 -8.53 -10.10
N ASP A 110 -7.41 -9.50 -10.53
CA ASP A 110 -8.32 -10.25 -9.62
C ASP A 110 -7.54 -10.99 -8.52
N ILE A 111 -6.49 -11.70 -8.91
CA ILE A 111 -5.65 -12.46 -7.97
C ILE A 111 -4.94 -11.50 -7.01
N LEU A 112 -4.41 -10.39 -7.51
CA LEU A 112 -3.73 -9.39 -6.68
C LEU A 112 -4.70 -8.66 -5.75
N ALA A 113 -5.92 -8.35 -6.20
CA ALA A 113 -6.94 -7.75 -5.38
C ALA A 113 -7.41 -8.67 -4.25
N SER A 114 -7.55 -9.98 -4.53
CA SER A 114 -7.89 -10.98 -3.52
C SER A 114 -6.74 -11.28 -2.56
N GLY A 115 -5.50 -11.07 -2.97
CA GLY A 115 -4.30 -11.31 -2.15
C GLY A 115 -3.61 -10.04 -1.66
N ILE A 116 -4.35 -8.93 -1.53
CA ILE A 116 -3.81 -7.65 -1.07
C ILE A 116 -3.06 -7.80 0.26
N SER A 117 -1.99 -7.04 0.44
CA SER A 117 -1.14 -7.06 1.64
C SER A 117 -0.40 -8.37 1.93
N SER A 118 -0.59 -9.39 1.11
CA SER A 118 0.09 -10.68 1.28
C SER A 118 1.44 -10.72 0.56
N LEU A 119 2.41 -11.42 1.18
CA LEU A 119 3.69 -11.67 0.53
C LEU A 119 3.52 -12.48 -0.75
N THR A 120 4.01 -11.95 -1.85
CA THR A 120 3.92 -12.56 -3.18
C THR A 120 5.21 -12.42 -3.99
N ASN A 121 5.29 -13.17 -5.08
CA ASN A 121 6.32 -13.04 -6.11
C ASN A 121 5.76 -13.61 -7.43
N PRO A 122 6.39 -13.32 -8.59
CA PRO A 122 5.88 -13.80 -9.89
C PRO A 122 5.75 -15.31 -9.97
N ARG A 123 6.60 -16.09 -9.33
CA ARG A 123 6.54 -17.55 -9.33
C ARG A 123 5.38 -18.11 -8.50
N LYS A 124 5.08 -17.50 -7.35
CA LYS A 124 3.89 -17.84 -6.56
C LYS A 124 2.62 -17.55 -7.36
N LEU A 125 2.58 -16.41 -8.04
CA LEU A 125 1.46 -16.04 -8.90
C LEU A 125 1.32 -16.98 -10.10
N GLU A 126 2.41 -17.36 -10.77
CA GLU A 126 2.40 -18.37 -11.84
C GLU A 126 1.76 -19.69 -11.37
N ASN A 127 2.12 -20.16 -10.17
CA ASN A 127 1.53 -21.37 -9.60
C ASN A 127 0.03 -21.19 -9.33
N THR A 128 -0.40 -20.00 -8.85
CA THR A 128 -1.81 -19.67 -8.65
C THR A 128 -2.57 -19.67 -9.99
N PHE A 129 -2.01 -19.08 -11.04
CA PHE A 129 -2.59 -19.10 -12.37
C PHE A 129 -2.78 -20.52 -12.89
N LYS A 130 -1.77 -21.38 -12.75
CA LYS A 130 -1.84 -22.79 -13.16
C LYS A 130 -2.92 -23.56 -12.41
N SER A 131 -3.06 -23.34 -11.11
CA SER A 131 -4.00 -24.09 -10.26
C SER A 131 -5.44 -23.60 -10.35
N VAL A 132 -5.66 -22.27 -10.50
CA VAL A 132 -6.99 -21.65 -10.42
C VAL A 132 -7.59 -21.36 -11.78
N LYS A 133 -6.76 -20.98 -12.76
CA LYS A 133 -7.20 -20.49 -14.07
C LYS A 133 -6.84 -21.42 -15.24
N ASN A 134 -6.14 -22.51 -15.00
CA ASN A 134 -5.57 -23.37 -16.06
C ASN A 134 -4.77 -22.57 -17.13
N SER A 135 -4.18 -21.44 -16.73
CA SER A 135 -3.43 -20.57 -17.62
C SER A 135 -1.96 -20.94 -17.64
N THR A 136 -1.32 -20.75 -18.80
CA THR A 136 0.13 -20.96 -19.00
C THR A 136 0.95 -19.69 -18.80
N LEU A 137 0.41 -18.66 -18.15
CA LEU A 137 1.08 -17.39 -17.93
C LEU A 137 2.35 -17.62 -17.12
N CYS A 138 3.50 -17.27 -17.68
CA CYS A 138 4.79 -17.48 -17.01
C CYS A 138 5.19 -16.34 -16.10
N ALA A 139 6.07 -16.63 -15.13
CA ALA A 139 6.52 -15.66 -14.13
C ALA A 139 7.09 -14.36 -14.72
N SER A 140 7.82 -14.45 -15.85
CA SER A 140 8.38 -13.26 -16.50
C SER A 140 7.31 -12.34 -17.11
N THR A 141 6.24 -12.90 -17.66
CA THR A 141 5.08 -12.13 -18.16
C THR A 141 4.31 -11.51 -17.01
N ILE A 142 4.13 -12.24 -15.91
CA ILE A 142 3.49 -11.72 -14.69
C ILE A 142 4.27 -10.55 -14.14
N ASP A 143 5.60 -10.66 -14.04
CA ASP A 143 6.45 -9.55 -13.57
C ASP A 143 6.32 -8.31 -14.47
N LYS A 144 6.30 -8.52 -15.79
CA LYS A 144 6.06 -7.45 -16.75
C LYS A 144 4.69 -6.78 -16.57
N TYR A 145 3.63 -7.56 -16.34
CA TYR A 145 2.29 -7.03 -16.10
C TYR A 145 2.20 -6.28 -14.77
N ILE A 146 2.85 -6.77 -13.70
CA ILE A 146 2.98 -6.02 -12.44
C ILE A 146 3.68 -4.69 -12.69
N GLY A 147 4.71 -4.65 -13.53
CA GLY A 147 5.34 -3.41 -13.98
C GLY A 147 4.34 -2.44 -14.60
N TYR A 148 3.49 -2.89 -15.51
CA TYR A 148 2.47 -2.05 -16.14
C TYR A 148 1.41 -1.53 -15.18
N LEU A 149 1.00 -2.35 -14.19
CA LEU A 149 0.07 -1.95 -13.15
C LEU A 149 0.66 -0.88 -12.22
N LYS A 150 1.96 -0.96 -11.95
CA LYS A 150 2.71 0.06 -11.19
C LYS A 150 2.86 1.35 -12.00
N ASP A 151 3.27 1.24 -13.26
CA ASP A 151 3.45 2.38 -14.14
C ASP A 151 2.14 3.17 -14.35
N SER A 152 0.98 2.52 -14.25
CA SER A 152 -0.35 3.15 -14.32
C SER A 152 -0.87 3.66 -12.97
N PHE A 153 -0.05 3.64 -11.93
CA PHE A 153 -0.44 4.05 -10.58
C PHE A 153 -1.65 3.31 -10.01
N LEU A 154 -1.85 2.06 -10.42
CA LEU A 154 -2.87 1.19 -9.83
C LEU A 154 -2.35 0.46 -8.60
N LEU A 155 -1.07 0.08 -8.64
CA LEU A 155 -0.38 -0.67 -7.60
C LEU A 155 0.92 -0.01 -7.19
N SER A 156 1.26 -0.18 -5.93
CA SER A 156 2.59 0.05 -5.36
C SER A 156 3.20 -1.22 -4.83
N LYS A 157 4.53 -1.27 -4.86
CA LYS A 157 5.33 -2.39 -4.36
C LYS A 157 6.08 -1.97 -3.11
N ALA A 158 5.89 -2.70 -1.99
CA ALA A 158 6.74 -2.61 -0.83
C ALA A 158 7.75 -3.76 -0.83
N GLU A 159 9.02 -3.44 -0.91
CA GLU A 159 10.10 -4.41 -0.85
C GLU A 159 10.34 -4.87 0.59
N ARG A 160 11.00 -6.00 0.75
CA ARG A 160 11.39 -6.47 2.09
C ARG A 160 12.75 -5.88 2.45
N TYR A 161 12.83 -5.37 3.66
CA TYR A 161 14.05 -4.82 4.23
C TYR A 161 14.46 -5.62 5.47
N ASP A 162 15.63 -6.25 5.42
CA ASP A 162 16.24 -6.89 6.57
C ASP A 162 16.73 -5.81 7.56
N VAL A 163 15.98 -5.61 8.61
CA VAL A 163 16.20 -4.56 9.61
C VAL A 163 17.56 -4.67 10.27
N ARG A 164 17.99 -5.91 10.60
CA ARG A 164 19.27 -6.19 11.28
C ARG A 164 20.43 -6.28 10.31
N GLY A 165 20.23 -6.93 9.15
CA GLY A 165 21.23 -7.06 8.09
C GLY A 165 21.37 -5.79 7.25
N LYS A 166 20.49 -4.81 7.39
CA LYS A 166 20.47 -3.53 6.66
C LYS A 166 20.58 -3.69 5.15
N LYS A 167 19.80 -4.61 4.58
CA LYS A 167 19.81 -4.93 3.15
C LYS A 167 18.41 -5.19 2.63
N TYR A 168 18.20 -4.88 1.37
CA TYR A 168 16.96 -5.20 0.67
C TYR A 168 16.90 -6.68 0.28
N ILE A 169 15.68 -7.23 0.31
CA ILE A 169 15.34 -8.58 -0.14
C ILE A 169 14.30 -8.41 -1.24
N SER A 170 14.71 -8.65 -2.48
CA SER A 170 13.88 -8.36 -3.65
C SER A 170 12.62 -9.22 -3.76
N THR A 171 12.62 -10.40 -3.17
CA THR A 171 11.47 -11.34 -3.20
C THR A 171 11.40 -12.19 -1.93
N PRO A 172 10.22 -12.56 -1.43
CA PRO A 172 8.92 -12.03 -1.83
C PRO A 172 8.73 -10.58 -1.41
N TYR A 173 7.70 -9.90 -1.93
CA TYR A 173 7.32 -8.51 -1.62
C TYR A 173 5.80 -8.42 -1.39
N LYS A 174 5.31 -7.28 -0.89
CA LYS A 174 3.88 -6.98 -0.82
C LYS A 174 3.48 -6.00 -1.93
N LEU A 175 2.23 -6.11 -2.38
CA LEU A 175 1.62 -5.16 -3.30
C LEU A 175 0.41 -4.53 -2.63
N TYR A 176 0.27 -3.23 -2.80
CA TYR A 176 -0.82 -2.41 -2.28
C TYR A 176 -1.50 -1.67 -3.42
N PHE A 177 -2.81 -1.53 -3.35
CA PHE A 177 -3.53 -0.66 -4.28
C PHE A 177 -3.34 0.79 -3.87
N GLU A 178 -3.17 1.67 -4.85
CA GLU A 178 -3.13 3.12 -4.60
C GLU A 178 -4.47 3.64 -4.05
N ASP A 179 -5.57 2.91 -4.35
CA ASP A 179 -6.91 3.22 -3.86
C ASP A 179 -7.68 1.94 -3.49
N THR A 180 -8.23 1.90 -2.27
CA THR A 180 -8.98 0.74 -1.77
C THR A 180 -10.31 0.55 -2.50
N GLY A 181 -10.95 1.64 -2.92
CA GLY A 181 -12.20 1.59 -3.68
C GLY A 181 -12.01 0.94 -5.05
N LEU A 182 -10.91 1.21 -5.75
CA LEU A 182 -10.57 0.54 -7.01
C LEU A 182 -10.32 -0.97 -6.77
N ARG A 183 -9.62 -1.33 -5.68
CA ARG A 183 -9.45 -2.75 -5.30
C ARG A 183 -10.79 -3.43 -5.05
N ASN A 184 -11.66 -2.81 -4.28
CA ASN A 184 -12.97 -3.36 -3.93
C ASN A 184 -13.90 -3.44 -5.15
N ALA A 185 -13.89 -2.43 -6.02
CA ALA A 185 -14.62 -2.42 -7.28
C ALA A 185 -14.18 -3.57 -8.20
N ARG A 186 -12.89 -3.91 -8.23
CA ARG A 186 -12.38 -5.04 -9.00
C ARG A 186 -13.01 -6.37 -8.57
N LEU A 187 -13.28 -6.54 -7.28
CA LEU A 187 -13.93 -7.70 -6.68
C LEU A 187 -15.46 -7.55 -6.57
N ASN A 188 -16.03 -6.55 -7.24
CA ASN A 188 -17.46 -6.21 -7.15
C ASN A 188 -17.95 -6.06 -5.70
N PHE A 189 -17.11 -5.51 -4.82
CA PHE A 189 -17.38 -5.26 -3.39
C PHE A 189 -17.78 -6.52 -2.60
N ARG A 190 -17.37 -7.72 -3.06
CA ARG A 190 -17.73 -9.01 -2.42
C ARG A 190 -16.77 -9.44 -1.32
N GLN A 191 -15.58 -8.89 -1.29
CA GLN A 191 -14.51 -9.26 -0.35
C GLN A 191 -14.00 -8.00 0.36
N ILE A 192 -14.74 -7.60 1.39
CA ILE A 192 -14.30 -6.50 2.28
C ILE A 192 -13.53 -7.13 3.42
N GLU A 193 -12.23 -7.23 3.25
CA GLU A 193 -11.31 -7.81 4.24
C GLU A 193 -10.67 -6.66 5.02
N GLU A 194 -11.36 -6.19 6.04
CA GLU A 194 -11.04 -4.97 6.81
C GLU A 194 -9.60 -4.94 7.31
N THR A 195 -9.06 -6.07 7.76
CA THR A 195 -7.66 -6.17 8.22
C THR A 195 -6.68 -5.80 7.12
N HIS A 196 -6.84 -6.36 5.92
CA HIS A 196 -5.97 -6.09 4.79
C HIS A 196 -6.19 -4.70 4.19
N LEU A 197 -7.44 -4.21 4.19
CA LEU A 197 -7.75 -2.86 3.74
C LEU A 197 -7.15 -1.82 4.69
N MET A 198 -7.23 -2.02 6.00
CA MET A 198 -6.61 -1.14 6.98
C MET A 198 -5.08 -1.10 6.79
N GLU A 199 -4.44 -2.23 6.56
CA GLU A 199 -3.01 -2.30 6.25
C GLU A 199 -2.68 -1.50 4.98
N ASN A 200 -3.49 -1.65 3.90
CA ASN A 200 -3.29 -0.87 2.67
C ASN A 200 -3.48 0.64 2.90
N ILE A 201 -4.46 1.04 3.70
CA ILE A 201 -4.70 2.45 4.05
C ILE A 201 -3.50 3.04 4.81
N ILE A 202 -2.96 2.31 5.79
CA ILE A 202 -1.76 2.73 6.53
C ILE A 202 -0.56 2.88 5.60
N TYR A 203 -0.36 1.93 4.68
CA TYR A 203 0.70 2.00 3.67
C TYR A 203 0.58 3.27 2.81
N ASN A 204 -0.61 3.55 2.28
CA ASN A 204 -0.86 4.72 1.45
C ASN A 204 -0.65 6.02 2.24
N GLU A 205 -1.14 6.09 3.48
CA GLU A 205 -0.95 7.25 4.35
C GLU A 205 0.52 7.53 4.64
N LEU A 206 1.32 6.50 4.92
CA LEU A 206 2.77 6.67 5.13
C LEU A 206 3.45 7.24 3.87
N ARG A 207 3.06 6.76 2.68
CA ARG A 207 3.58 7.29 1.41
C ARG A 207 3.09 8.70 1.14
N TYR A 208 1.84 9.00 1.44
CA TYR A 208 1.27 10.33 1.34
C TYR A 208 2.09 11.35 2.15
N ARG A 209 2.56 10.96 3.34
CA ARG A 209 3.45 11.77 4.19
C ARG A 209 4.90 11.81 3.70
N GLY A 210 5.21 11.23 2.54
CA GLY A 210 6.53 11.25 1.91
C GLY A 210 7.53 10.24 2.49
N TYR A 211 7.07 9.21 3.21
CA TYR A 211 7.95 8.14 3.65
C TYR A 211 8.21 7.12 2.54
N ASN A 212 9.46 6.65 2.46
CA ASN A 212 9.75 5.39 1.79
C ASN A 212 9.33 4.25 2.71
N VAL A 213 8.46 3.36 2.23
CA VAL A 213 7.82 2.33 3.04
C VAL A 213 8.18 0.95 2.53
N ASP A 214 8.83 0.17 3.40
CA ASP A 214 9.25 -1.20 3.15
C ASP A 214 8.57 -2.16 4.13
N VAL A 215 8.52 -3.45 3.80
CA VAL A 215 8.15 -4.52 4.74
C VAL A 215 9.37 -4.90 5.56
N GLY A 216 9.29 -4.77 6.86
CA GLY A 216 10.39 -5.10 7.75
C GLY A 216 10.55 -6.61 7.96
N VAL A 217 11.79 -7.08 7.89
CA VAL A 217 12.14 -8.46 8.20
C VAL A 217 13.16 -8.48 9.31
N VAL A 218 12.89 -9.23 10.37
CA VAL A 218 13.82 -9.39 11.48
C VAL A 218 14.20 -10.86 11.63
N GLU A 219 15.44 -11.17 11.28
CA GLU A 219 15.98 -12.51 11.45
C GLU A 219 16.68 -12.64 12.82
N PHE A 220 16.39 -13.73 13.52
CA PHE A 220 17.01 -14.04 14.81
C PHE A 220 17.21 -15.55 14.98
N ARG A 221 18.08 -15.91 15.92
CA ARG A 221 18.28 -17.31 16.30
C ARG A 221 17.55 -17.58 17.61
N GLU A 222 16.90 -18.72 17.67
CA GLU A 222 16.22 -19.21 18.86
C GLU A 222 16.61 -20.67 19.08
N LYS A 223 16.87 -21.02 20.33
CA LYS A 223 17.17 -22.42 20.69
C LYS A 223 15.85 -23.20 20.74
N THR A 224 15.82 -24.35 20.08
CA THR A 224 14.71 -25.30 20.23
C THR A 224 14.74 -25.95 21.63
N ALA A 225 13.65 -26.61 22.01
CA ALA A 225 13.59 -27.38 23.23
C ALA A 225 14.70 -28.44 23.32
N GLU A 226 15.27 -28.90 22.20
CA GLU A 226 16.37 -29.83 22.08
C GLU A 226 17.76 -29.17 22.10
N GLY A 227 17.82 -27.85 22.32
CA GLY A 227 19.06 -27.07 22.40
C GLY A 227 19.70 -26.71 21.04
N LYS A 228 19.05 -27.01 19.90
CA LYS A 228 19.57 -26.67 18.59
C LYS A 228 19.21 -25.21 18.22
N ASP A 229 20.19 -24.48 17.68
CA ASP A 229 19.96 -23.15 17.15
C ASP A 229 19.13 -23.22 15.85
N THR A 230 17.95 -22.60 15.86
CA THR A 230 17.09 -22.47 14.70
C THR A 230 17.01 -21.02 14.28
N ARG A 231 17.11 -20.74 12.98
CA ARG A 231 16.90 -19.41 12.41
C ARG A 231 15.40 -19.18 12.27
N LYS A 232 14.90 -18.14 12.90
CA LYS A 232 13.52 -17.68 12.80
C LYS A 232 13.49 -16.30 12.19
N GLN A 233 12.33 -15.96 11.62
CA GLN A 233 12.05 -14.70 10.99
C GLN A 233 10.69 -14.19 11.45
N VAL A 234 10.60 -12.91 11.76
CA VAL A 234 9.34 -12.20 12.01
C VAL A 234 9.25 -11.00 11.11
N GLU A 235 8.02 -10.58 10.83
CA GLU A 235 7.71 -9.48 9.93
C GLU A 235 7.26 -8.25 10.74
N ILE A 236 7.66 -7.07 10.30
CA ILE A 236 7.11 -5.78 10.68
C ILE A 236 6.40 -5.27 9.43
N ASP A 237 5.11 -4.94 9.55
CA ASP A 237 4.32 -4.55 8.39
C ASP A 237 4.97 -3.40 7.63
N PHE A 238 5.45 -2.38 8.34
CA PHE A 238 6.06 -1.21 7.71
C PHE A 238 7.31 -0.73 8.43
N VAL A 239 8.35 -0.49 7.63
CA VAL A 239 9.53 0.31 7.98
C VAL A 239 9.43 1.60 7.18
N ALA A 240 9.03 2.68 7.83
CA ALA A 240 8.85 3.98 7.21
C ALA A 240 10.11 4.83 7.41
N ASN A 241 10.77 5.23 6.31
CA ASN A 241 12.00 6.01 6.33
C ASN A 241 11.83 7.35 5.61
N GLN A 242 12.30 8.44 6.23
CA GLN A 242 12.36 9.76 5.61
C GLN A 242 13.57 10.52 6.16
N GLY A 243 14.59 10.71 5.34
CA GLY A 243 15.84 11.32 5.81
C GLY A 243 16.46 10.52 6.96
N SER A 244 16.65 11.14 8.11
CA SER A 244 17.18 10.49 9.33
C SER A 244 16.11 9.82 10.20
N LYS A 245 14.82 10.03 9.90
CA LYS A 245 13.69 9.46 10.64
C LYS A 245 13.40 8.04 10.18
N ARG A 246 13.16 7.16 11.15
CA ARG A 246 12.69 5.79 10.92
C ARG A 246 11.65 5.43 11.97
N TYR A 247 10.56 4.81 11.49
CA TYR A 247 9.48 4.29 12.32
C TYR A 247 9.19 2.85 11.93
N TYR A 248 8.85 2.04 12.94
CA TYR A 248 8.31 0.71 12.74
C TYR A 248 6.82 0.75 13.04
N VAL A 249 6.00 0.37 12.09
CA VAL A 249 4.56 0.43 12.22
C VAL A 249 3.98 -0.96 11.98
N GLN A 250 3.12 -1.40 12.90
CA GLN A 250 2.36 -2.64 12.79
C GLN A 250 0.87 -2.31 12.64
N SER A 251 0.20 -2.99 11.74
CA SER A 251 -1.24 -2.90 11.53
C SER A 251 -1.94 -4.04 12.27
N ALA A 252 -2.65 -3.74 13.34
CA ALA A 252 -3.39 -4.74 14.11
C ALA A 252 -4.85 -4.34 14.23
N TYR A 253 -5.71 -4.93 13.41
CA TYR A 253 -7.14 -4.57 13.36
C TYR A 253 -7.80 -4.64 14.73
N ASN A 254 -7.59 -5.74 15.46
CA ASN A 254 -8.11 -5.92 16.81
C ASN A 254 -7.08 -6.53 17.74
N ILE A 255 -6.97 -5.98 18.95
CA ILE A 255 -6.14 -6.49 20.06
C ILE A 255 -7.07 -6.71 21.26
N PRO A 256 -7.65 -7.91 21.39
CA PRO A 256 -8.60 -8.21 22.46
C PRO A 256 -7.91 -8.38 23.83
N ASP A 257 -6.67 -8.81 23.87
CA ASP A 257 -5.95 -9.20 25.08
C ASP A 257 -4.45 -8.93 25.00
N GLU A 258 -3.75 -9.21 26.10
CA GLU A 258 -2.30 -9.02 26.24
C GLU A 258 -1.51 -10.01 25.38
N GLU A 259 -1.97 -11.26 25.23
CA GLU A 259 -1.31 -12.26 24.38
C GLU A 259 -1.23 -11.78 22.91
N LYS A 260 -2.34 -11.21 22.40
CA LYS A 260 -2.38 -10.63 21.07
C LYS A 260 -1.45 -9.41 20.96
N TRP A 261 -1.39 -8.57 22.00
CA TRP A 261 -0.45 -7.46 22.05
C TRP A 261 1.00 -7.92 21.97
N GLU A 262 1.37 -8.93 22.76
CA GLU A 262 2.71 -9.52 22.73
C GLU A 262 3.04 -10.13 21.36
N GLN A 263 2.06 -10.78 20.74
CA GLN A 263 2.22 -11.33 19.38
C GLN A 263 2.53 -10.23 18.36
N GLU A 264 1.76 -9.13 18.35
CA GLU A 264 1.94 -8.02 17.41
C GLU A 264 3.23 -7.23 17.68
N THR A 265 3.66 -7.13 18.93
CA THR A 265 4.87 -6.39 19.30
C THR A 265 6.15 -7.23 19.29
N ARG A 266 6.05 -8.56 19.23
CA ARG A 266 7.20 -9.48 19.17
C ARG A 266 8.25 -9.11 18.12
N PRO A 267 7.89 -8.68 16.90
CA PRO A 267 8.86 -8.24 15.90
C PRO A 267 9.70 -7.05 16.39
N PHE A 268 9.10 -6.13 17.11
CA PHE A 268 9.76 -4.94 17.63
C PHE A 268 10.85 -5.27 18.66
N GLU A 269 10.64 -6.27 19.51
CA GLU A 269 11.63 -6.72 20.47
C GLU A 269 12.90 -7.28 19.82
N LYS A 270 12.75 -7.78 18.59
CA LYS A 270 13.84 -8.42 17.86
C LYS A 270 14.65 -7.45 16.99
N THR A 271 14.24 -6.17 16.85
CA THR A 271 14.97 -5.18 16.03
C THR A 271 16.33 -4.82 16.62
N ASN A 272 16.43 -4.81 17.94
CA ASN A 272 17.64 -4.45 18.70
C ASN A 272 18.12 -3.01 18.41
N ASP A 273 17.17 -2.07 18.26
CA ASP A 273 17.39 -0.65 18.07
C ASP A 273 16.35 0.19 18.84
N SER A 274 16.57 1.52 18.85
CA SER A 274 15.76 2.49 19.59
C SER A 274 14.78 3.28 18.72
N PHE A 275 14.60 2.90 17.46
CA PHE A 275 13.61 3.56 16.61
C PHE A 275 12.20 3.36 17.15
N LYS A 276 11.35 4.35 16.92
CA LYS A 276 9.99 4.36 17.43
C LYS A 276 9.16 3.23 16.84
N LYS A 277 8.36 2.61 17.69
CA LYS A 277 7.57 1.43 17.42
C LYS A 277 6.10 1.73 17.70
N ILE A 278 5.24 1.56 16.70
CA ILE A 278 3.86 1.99 16.72
C ILE A 278 2.98 0.85 16.26
N VAL A 279 1.91 0.57 17.01
CA VAL A 279 0.85 -0.35 16.62
C VAL A 279 -0.41 0.47 16.35
N VAL A 280 -0.89 0.42 15.12
CA VAL A 280 -2.11 1.08 14.70
C VAL A 280 -3.26 0.08 14.82
N VAL A 281 -4.33 0.44 15.55
CA VAL A 281 -5.50 -0.41 15.78
C VAL A 281 -6.77 0.23 15.20
N GLU A 282 -7.77 -0.59 14.83
CA GLU A 282 -9.03 -0.06 14.31
C GLU A 282 -9.76 0.81 15.36
N LYS A 283 -9.76 0.37 16.60
CA LYS A 283 -10.50 1.00 17.68
C LYS A 283 -10.10 2.47 17.87
N SER A 284 -11.09 3.35 18.01
CA SER A 284 -10.88 4.76 18.36
C SER A 284 -10.32 4.88 19.78
N ILE A 285 -9.01 5.03 19.90
CA ILE A 285 -8.30 5.24 21.18
C ILE A 285 -7.33 6.40 21.05
N LYS A 286 -7.16 7.12 22.18
CA LYS A 286 -6.06 8.10 22.29
C LYS A 286 -4.72 7.35 22.33
N PRO A 287 -3.66 7.96 21.79
CA PRO A 287 -2.33 7.35 21.86
C PRO A 287 -1.93 7.02 23.29
N ARG A 288 -1.41 5.82 23.49
CA ARG A 288 -0.88 5.38 24.79
C ARG A 288 0.40 4.57 24.58
N ARG A 289 1.28 4.60 25.57
CA ARG A 289 2.52 3.81 25.55
C ARG A 289 2.45 2.69 26.57
N ASP A 290 3.04 1.57 26.23
CA ASP A 290 3.31 0.49 27.18
C ASP A 290 4.63 0.73 27.94
N ASP A 291 4.96 -0.19 28.86
CA ASP A 291 6.18 -0.14 29.68
C ASP A 291 7.46 -0.29 28.84
N LYS A 292 7.37 -0.82 27.62
CA LYS A 292 8.48 -0.95 26.66
C LYS A 292 8.62 0.29 25.77
N GLY A 293 7.74 1.27 25.92
CA GLY A 293 7.71 2.50 25.13
C GLY A 293 7.06 2.35 23.76
N TYR A 294 6.40 1.21 23.47
CA TYR A 294 5.66 1.05 22.22
C TYR A 294 4.36 1.85 22.25
N VAL A 295 4.05 2.51 21.16
CA VAL A 295 2.87 3.36 21.04
C VAL A 295 1.71 2.56 20.43
N MET A 296 0.56 2.53 21.09
CA MET A 296 -0.71 2.09 20.50
C MET A 296 -1.53 3.33 20.13
N ILE A 297 -2.05 3.38 18.90
CA ILE A 297 -2.86 4.50 18.39
C ILE A 297 -4.02 3.97 17.55
N GLY A 298 -5.19 4.63 17.65
CA GLY A 298 -6.33 4.32 16.79
C GLY A 298 -6.12 4.80 15.36
N ILE A 299 -6.62 4.05 14.37
CA ILE A 299 -6.43 4.34 12.95
C ILE A 299 -6.90 5.74 12.56
N LYS A 300 -8.04 6.18 13.05
CA LYS A 300 -8.61 7.50 12.73
C LYS A 300 -7.75 8.64 13.32
N GLU A 301 -7.19 8.43 14.49
CA GLU A 301 -6.23 9.38 15.09
C GLU A 301 -4.91 9.37 14.31
N PHE A 302 -4.45 8.19 13.91
CA PHE A 302 -3.26 8.05 13.07
C PHE A 302 -3.40 8.82 11.76
N LEU A 303 -4.54 8.69 11.06
CA LEU A 303 -4.78 9.29 9.74
C LEU A 303 -5.06 10.80 9.79
N LEU A 304 -5.68 11.31 10.86
CA LEU A 304 -6.07 12.72 10.98
C LEU A 304 -4.99 13.60 11.60
N ASN A 305 -4.03 13.01 12.31
CA ASN A 305 -2.95 13.75 12.96
C ASN A 305 -1.64 13.52 12.20
N ASN A 306 -1.18 14.52 11.48
CA ASN A 306 0.07 14.45 10.70
C ASN A 306 1.29 14.13 11.57
N ASP A 307 1.27 14.50 12.85
CA ASP A 307 2.35 14.27 13.81
C ASP A 307 2.19 12.94 14.58
N SER A 308 1.25 12.09 14.18
CA SER A 308 0.93 10.83 14.88
C SER A 308 2.09 9.84 14.98
N LEU A 309 3.10 9.97 14.15
CA LEU A 309 4.35 9.18 14.25
C LEU A 309 5.31 9.76 15.29
N ASP A 310 5.20 11.01 15.66
CA ASP A 310 6.11 11.72 16.58
C ASP A 310 5.57 11.81 18.02
N ILE A 311 4.36 11.27 18.28
CA ILE A 311 3.70 11.24 19.60
C ILE A 311 4.51 10.46 20.64
#